data_b1034723beec6e020967e62196ee0da8
#
_entry.id   b1034723beec6e020967e62196ee0da8
#
_cell.length_a   1.000
_cell.length_b   1.000
_cell.length_c   1.000
_cell.angle_alpha   90.00
_cell.angle_beta   90.00
_cell.angle_gamma   90.00
#
_symmetry.space_group_name_H-M   'P 1'
#
loop_
_entity.id
_entity.type
_entity.pdbx_description
1 polymer ?
#
loop_
_entity_poly.entity_id
_entity_poly.type
_entity_poly.pdbx_seq_one_letter_code
_entity_poly.pdbx_strand_id
1 'polypeptide(L)'
;MTEYVEVARAESERGELVLRRRVEERSADVLELRVNGIFVMDTHETTSEIELAAVALGLVDDPRDVVVAGLGLGYTTQRVLADPRVEQVKVVEIEEALVGWMRDGTIPHGPGLLADKRVHIVNADIVMAVAEASSTYDLVLLDVDNGPGYLVHDTNSGVYEHDFLVSTQRILNTGGALVVWSSAPAPGLAATMEQVFGNCTEHRYDVLLQGREEQYLLYLSRRY
;
A
#
# COMPACT_ATOMS: atom_id res chain seq x y z
N MET A 1 11.25 -17.31 -24.51
CA MET A 1 11.94 -17.07 -23.22
C MET A 1 11.52 -15.68 -22.78
N THR A 2 11.00 -15.52 -21.59
CA THR A 2 10.64 -14.20 -21.07
C THR A 2 11.92 -13.40 -20.86
N GLU A 3 12.04 -12.26 -21.51
CA GLU A 3 13.18 -11.35 -21.37
C GLU A 3 12.89 -10.33 -20.28
N TYR A 4 13.86 -10.09 -19.40
CA TYR A 4 13.79 -9.07 -18.38
C TYR A 4 14.90 -8.04 -18.60
N VAL A 5 14.55 -6.76 -18.58
CA VAL A 5 15.49 -5.65 -18.71
C VAL A 5 15.42 -4.83 -17.42
N GLU A 6 16.56 -4.61 -16.77
CA GLU A 6 16.63 -3.70 -15.63
C GLU A 6 16.37 -2.26 -16.09
N VAL A 7 15.43 -1.59 -15.45
CA VAL A 7 15.04 -0.20 -15.73
C VAL A 7 15.73 0.74 -14.77
N ALA A 8 15.71 0.39 -13.47
CA ALA A 8 16.35 1.18 -12.43
C ALA A 8 16.73 0.29 -11.25
N ARG A 9 17.77 0.70 -10.52
CA ARG A 9 18.27 0.07 -9.30
C ARG A 9 18.65 1.13 -8.30
N ALA A 10 18.37 0.88 -7.04
CA ALA A 10 18.84 1.67 -5.92
C ALA A 10 19.20 0.76 -4.75
N GLU A 11 20.11 1.24 -3.91
CA GLU A 11 20.48 0.60 -2.65
C GLU A 11 20.24 1.58 -1.51
N SER A 12 19.69 1.10 -0.41
CA SER A 12 19.50 1.83 0.83
C SER A 12 19.98 0.99 2.02
N GLU A 13 19.92 1.52 3.22
CA GLU A 13 20.17 0.75 4.45
C GLU A 13 19.17 -0.41 4.62
N ARG A 14 18.05 -0.36 3.90
CA ARG A 14 16.99 -1.38 3.91
C ARG A 14 17.22 -2.46 2.84
N GLY A 15 18.24 -2.31 2.01
CA GLY A 15 18.61 -3.23 0.96
C GLY A 15 18.41 -2.69 -0.44
N GLU A 16 18.21 -3.60 -1.39
CA GLU A 16 18.18 -3.31 -2.81
C GLU A 16 16.74 -3.16 -3.32
N LEU A 17 16.48 -2.09 -4.07
CA LEU A 17 15.30 -1.94 -4.91
C LEU A 17 15.66 -2.14 -6.38
N VAL A 18 14.89 -2.92 -7.10
CA VAL A 18 15.04 -3.11 -8.55
C VAL A 18 13.69 -2.93 -9.23
N LEU A 19 13.67 -2.02 -10.19
CA LEU A 19 12.59 -1.92 -11.17
C LEU A 19 13.06 -2.58 -12.45
N ARG A 20 12.35 -3.59 -12.91
CA ARG A 20 12.66 -4.27 -14.17
C ARG A 20 11.44 -4.32 -15.08
N ARG A 21 11.70 -4.42 -16.36
CA ARG A 21 10.69 -4.56 -17.40
C ARG A 21 10.70 -5.98 -17.92
N ARG A 22 9.57 -6.65 -17.84
CA ARG A 22 9.31 -7.92 -18.52
C ARG A 22 8.80 -7.60 -19.91
N VAL A 23 9.58 -8.02 -20.92
CA VAL A 23 9.23 -7.79 -22.32
C VAL A 23 8.19 -8.81 -22.76
N GLU A 24 7.08 -8.34 -23.29
CA GLU A 24 5.98 -9.18 -23.76
C GLU A 24 5.87 -9.10 -25.29
N GLU A 25 5.84 -10.26 -25.97
CA GLU A 25 5.79 -10.31 -27.45
C GLU A 25 4.46 -9.80 -28.05
N ARG A 26 3.35 -9.81 -27.30
CA ARG A 26 1.99 -9.58 -27.81
C ARG A 26 1.15 -8.63 -26.99
N SER A 27 1.69 -8.08 -25.93
CA SER A 27 1.04 -7.14 -25.01
C SER A 27 1.97 -6.00 -24.65
N ALA A 28 1.50 -5.06 -23.86
CA ALA A 28 2.38 -4.04 -23.28
C ALA A 28 3.39 -4.68 -22.33
N ASP A 29 4.61 -4.13 -22.30
CA ASP A 29 5.62 -4.53 -21.34
C ASP A 29 5.15 -4.31 -19.92
N VAL A 30 5.56 -5.20 -19.03
CA VAL A 30 5.16 -5.16 -17.61
C VAL A 30 6.34 -4.66 -16.77
N LEU A 31 6.12 -3.60 -15.99
CA LEU A 31 7.07 -3.18 -14.97
C LEU A 31 6.87 -4.04 -13.73
N GLU A 32 7.96 -4.50 -13.16
CA GLU A 32 7.98 -5.33 -11.96
C GLU A 32 8.91 -4.70 -10.92
N LEU A 33 8.38 -4.47 -9.72
CA LEU A 33 9.13 -3.99 -8.56
C LEU A 33 9.58 -5.17 -7.70
N ARG A 34 10.84 -5.16 -7.34
CA ARG A 34 11.44 -6.13 -6.41
C ARG A 34 12.21 -5.41 -5.31
N VAL A 35 12.16 -5.97 -4.12
CA VAL A 35 12.92 -5.53 -2.94
C VAL A 35 13.71 -6.72 -2.42
N ASN A 36 15.02 -6.59 -2.26
CA ASN A 36 15.92 -7.67 -1.82
C ASN A 36 15.76 -8.97 -2.62
N GLY A 37 15.52 -8.84 -3.94
CA GLY A 37 15.25 -9.98 -4.81
C GLY A 37 13.84 -10.58 -4.70
N ILE A 38 13.02 -10.16 -3.73
CA ILE A 38 11.63 -10.62 -3.55
C ILE A 38 10.71 -9.83 -4.48
N PHE A 39 9.78 -10.51 -5.15
CA PHE A 39 8.72 -9.86 -5.91
C PHE A 39 7.78 -9.11 -4.95
N VAL A 40 7.48 -7.86 -5.28
CA VAL A 40 6.54 -7.03 -4.53
C VAL A 40 5.25 -6.85 -5.32
N MET A 41 5.33 -6.31 -6.53
CA MET A 41 4.17 -6.06 -7.39
C MET A 41 4.59 -5.86 -8.84
N ASP A 42 3.61 -5.86 -9.76
CA ASP A 42 3.84 -5.49 -11.16
C ASP A 42 2.67 -4.65 -11.71
N THR A 43 2.83 -4.16 -12.95
CA THR A 43 1.80 -3.34 -13.63
C THR A 43 0.73 -4.18 -14.34
N HIS A 44 0.81 -5.50 -14.26
CA HIS A 44 -0.15 -6.40 -14.90
C HIS A 44 -1.25 -6.85 -13.94
N GLU A 45 -0.85 -7.24 -12.72
CA GLU A 45 -1.79 -7.65 -11.67
C GLU A 45 -1.85 -6.56 -10.59
N THR A 46 -2.92 -5.77 -10.62
CA THR A 46 -3.14 -4.62 -9.72
C THR A 46 -4.48 -4.72 -8.98
N THR A 47 -5.09 -5.90 -9.00
CA THR A 47 -6.42 -6.12 -8.39
C THR A 47 -6.39 -5.83 -6.90
N SER A 48 -5.33 -6.25 -6.20
CA SER A 48 -5.24 -6.07 -4.74
C SER A 48 -5.20 -4.60 -4.33
N GLU A 49 -4.44 -3.79 -5.03
CA GLU A 49 -4.29 -2.35 -4.76
C GLU A 49 -5.59 -1.60 -5.06
N ILE A 50 -6.25 -1.98 -6.16
CA ILE A 50 -7.54 -1.40 -6.55
C ILE A 50 -8.63 -1.79 -5.54
N GLU A 51 -8.70 -3.05 -5.13
CA GLU A 51 -9.70 -3.54 -4.17
C GLU A 51 -9.45 -2.99 -2.77
N LEU A 52 -8.19 -2.87 -2.32
CA LEU A 52 -7.84 -2.22 -1.07
C LEU A 52 -8.46 -0.82 -0.98
N ALA A 53 -8.25 -0.01 -2.02
CA ALA A 53 -8.81 1.34 -2.06
C ALA A 53 -10.33 1.33 -2.23
N ALA A 54 -10.90 0.47 -3.10
CA ALA A 54 -12.33 0.42 -3.35
C ALA A 54 -13.13 0.03 -2.10
N VAL A 55 -12.66 -0.97 -1.38
CA VAL A 55 -13.28 -1.42 -0.12
C VAL A 55 -13.19 -0.33 0.94
N ALA A 56 -12.00 0.27 1.13
CA ALA A 56 -11.80 1.34 2.10
C ALA A 56 -12.76 2.53 1.85
N LEU A 57 -12.84 3.01 0.61
CA LEU A 57 -13.73 4.10 0.20
C LEU A 57 -15.22 3.76 0.39
N GLY A 58 -15.58 2.48 0.31
CA GLY A 58 -16.94 2.00 0.58
C GLY A 58 -17.31 1.93 2.06
N LEU A 59 -16.33 1.94 2.96
CA LEU A 59 -16.57 1.90 4.41
C LEU A 59 -16.98 3.25 5.01
N VAL A 60 -16.62 4.36 4.36
CA VAL A 60 -16.79 5.71 4.90
C VAL A 60 -17.66 6.54 3.96
N ASP A 61 -18.67 7.22 4.52
CA ASP A 61 -19.61 8.01 3.71
C ASP A 61 -18.95 9.23 3.06
N ASP A 62 -17.99 9.87 3.75
CA ASP A 62 -17.32 11.08 3.31
C ASP A 62 -15.78 10.97 3.52
N PRO A 63 -15.07 10.17 2.71
CA PRO A 63 -13.63 9.91 2.85
C PRO A 63 -12.80 11.05 2.25
N ARG A 64 -12.65 12.16 2.96
CA ARG A 64 -11.95 13.37 2.48
C ARG A 64 -10.44 13.26 2.63
N ASP A 65 -10.00 12.86 3.83
CA ASP A 65 -8.59 12.83 4.21
C ASP A 65 -8.12 11.37 4.33
N VAL A 66 -7.27 10.95 3.40
CA VAL A 66 -6.83 9.56 3.27
C VAL A 66 -5.32 9.45 3.46
N VAL A 67 -4.88 8.49 4.27
CA VAL A 67 -3.48 8.05 4.33
C VAL A 67 -3.34 6.75 3.54
N VAL A 68 -2.37 6.72 2.64
CA VAL A 68 -1.90 5.50 1.97
C VAL A 68 -0.47 5.24 2.47
N ALA A 69 -0.28 4.16 3.19
CA ALA A 69 1.03 3.70 3.63
C ALA A 69 1.57 2.71 2.61
N GLY A 70 2.70 3.07 2.00
CA GLY A 70 3.26 2.42 0.82
C GLY A 70 2.85 3.12 -0.47
N LEU A 71 3.82 3.49 -1.29
CA LEU A 71 3.61 4.07 -2.62
C LEU A 71 3.49 2.97 -3.68
N GLY A 72 4.38 1.98 -3.61
CA GLY A 72 4.49 0.95 -4.61
C GLY A 72 4.58 1.53 -6.03
N LEU A 73 3.84 0.95 -6.97
CA LEU A 73 3.69 1.52 -8.31
C LEU A 73 2.52 2.52 -8.41
N GLY A 74 1.90 2.90 -7.29
CA GLY A 74 0.94 4.01 -7.19
C GLY A 74 -0.53 3.66 -7.47
N TYR A 75 -0.89 2.40 -7.66
CA TYR A 75 -2.24 2.00 -8.05
C TYR A 75 -3.27 2.22 -6.95
N THR A 76 -2.93 1.94 -5.69
CA THR A 76 -3.77 2.26 -4.52
C THR A 76 -4.09 3.75 -4.48
N THR A 77 -3.05 4.60 -4.58
CA THR A 77 -3.20 6.06 -4.60
C THR A 77 -4.04 6.52 -5.79
N GLN A 78 -3.78 5.99 -6.99
CA GLN A 78 -4.55 6.32 -8.20
C GLN A 78 -6.04 5.99 -8.03
N ARG A 79 -6.35 4.82 -7.44
CA ARG A 79 -7.74 4.40 -7.21
C ARG A 79 -8.43 5.28 -6.16
N VAL A 80 -7.72 5.69 -5.10
CA VAL A 80 -8.22 6.64 -4.09
C VAL A 80 -8.56 7.98 -4.74
N LEU A 81 -7.68 8.52 -5.58
CA LEU A 81 -7.88 9.79 -6.28
C LEU A 81 -9.03 9.79 -7.31
N ALA A 82 -9.43 8.61 -7.78
CA ALA A 82 -10.58 8.48 -8.67
C ALA A 82 -11.93 8.73 -7.95
N ASP A 83 -11.95 8.75 -6.62
CA ASP A 83 -13.15 9.10 -5.86
C ASP A 83 -13.24 10.63 -5.69
N PRO A 84 -14.33 11.28 -6.16
CA PRO A 84 -14.47 12.73 -6.10
C PRO A 84 -14.67 13.29 -4.68
N ARG A 85 -15.00 12.44 -3.69
CA ARG A 85 -15.13 12.83 -2.28
C ARG A 85 -13.79 13.08 -1.62
N VAL A 86 -12.71 12.49 -2.15
CA VAL A 86 -11.36 12.61 -1.60
C VAL A 86 -10.78 14.00 -1.89
N GLU A 87 -10.41 14.71 -0.84
CA GLU A 87 -9.84 16.05 -0.89
C GLU A 87 -8.32 16.05 -0.71
N GLN A 88 -7.78 15.13 0.11
CA GLN A 88 -6.35 14.99 0.35
C GLN A 88 -5.93 13.52 0.47
N VAL A 89 -4.79 13.20 -0.10
CA VAL A 89 -4.14 11.89 0.01
C VAL A 89 -2.71 12.07 0.49
N LYS A 90 -2.43 11.66 1.71
CA LYS A 90 -1.07 11.61 2.24
C LYS A 90 -0.49 10.22 1.96
N VAL A 91 0.50 10.14 1.10
CA VAL A 91 1.21 8.90 0.82
C VAL A 91 2.50 8.87 1.63
N VAL A 92 2.64 7.89 2.50
CA VAL A 92 3.85 7.68 3.30
C VAL A 92 4.66 6.56 2.69
N GLU A 93 5.86 6.90 2.22
CA GLU A 93 6.78 5.96 1.56
C GLU A 93 8.17 6.06 2.17
N ILE A 94 8.73 4.92 2.55
CA ILE A 94 10.03 4.87 3.22
C ILE A 94 11.20 4.93 2.22
N GLU A 95 11.01 4.40 1.01
CA GLU A 95 12.06 4.32 0.00
C GLU A 95 12.10 5.58 -0.88
N GLU A 96 13.08 6.45 -0.61
CA GLU A 96 13.26 7.71 -1.35
C GLU A 96 13.48 7.47 -2.86
N ALA A 97 14.17 6.39 -3.20
CA ALA A 97 14.44 6.03 -4.59
C ALA A 97 13.14 5.77 -5.36
N LEU A 98 12.16 5.08 -4.74
CA LEU A 98 10.86 4.81 -5.35
C LEU A 98 10.08 6.10 -5.61
N VAL A 99 10.10 7.02 -4.65
CA VAL A 99 9.53 8.37 -4.83
C VAL A 99 10.23 9.12 -5.97
N GLY A 100 11.56 8.98 -6.08
CA GLY A 100 12.36 9.55 -7.17
C GLY A 100 11.91 9.02 -8.53
N TRP A 101 11.79 7.69 -8.69
CA TRP A 101 11.37 7.04 -9.92
C TRP A 101 9.94 7.41 -10.35
N MET A 102 9.08 7.70 -9.38
CA MET A 102 7.74 8.24 -9.68
C MET A 102 7.81 9.68 -10.18
N ARG A 103 8.69 10.53 -9.61
CA ARG A 103 8.81 11.93 -9.98
C ARG A 103 9.43 12.15 -11.35
N ASP A 104 10.49 11.40 -11.66
CA ASP A 104 11.28 11.60 -12.89
C ASP A 104 10.72 10.85 -14.10
N GLY A 105 9.67 10.02 -13.91
CA GLY A 105 9.04 9.25 -14.97
C GLY A 105 9.73 7.93 -15.30
N THR A 106 10.67 7.47 -14.50
CA THR A 106 11.18 6.08 -14.55
C THR A 106 10.01 5.10 -14.42
N ILE A 107 9.04 5.42 -13.55
CA ILE A 107 7.70 4.82 -13.57
C ILE A 107 6.78 5.76 -14.38
N PRO A 108 6.35 5.39 -15.60
CA PRO A 108 5.82 6.32 -16.60
C PRO A 108 4.60 7.13 -16.18
N HIS A 109 3.71 6.58 -15.36
CA HIS A 109 2.51 7.29 -14.87
C HIS A 109 2.76 8.12 -13.61
N GLY A 110 3.94 7.98 -13.01
CA GLY A 110 4.32 8.63 -11.76
C GLY A 110 4.21 10.15 -11.78
N PRO A 111 4.79 10.87 -12.78
CA PRO A 111 4.68 12.32 -12.81
C PRO A 111 3.25 12.85 -12.85
N GLY A 112 2.36 12.16 -13.58
CA GLY A 112 0.94 12.50 -13.64
C GLY A 112 0.22 12.29 -12.30
N LEU A 113 0.52 11.19 -11.62
CA LEU A 113 -0.02 10.88 -10.31
C LEU A 113 0.42 11.91 -9.25
N LEU A 114 1.72 12.21 -9.21
CA LEU A 114 2.28 13.14 -8.23
C LEU A 114 1.97 14.61 -8.52
N ALA A 115 1.51 14.95 -9.73
CA ALA A 115 1.06 16.29 -10.09
C ALA A 115 -0.35 16.61 -9.58
N ASP A 116 -1.13 15.63 -9.15
CA ASP A 116 -2.44 15.88 -8.53
C ASP A 116 -2.25 16.66 -7.22
N LYS A 117 -2.90 17.82 -7.12
CA LYS A 117 -2.75 18.74 -5.98
C LYS A 117 -3.20 18.15 -4.64
N ARG A 118 -3.98 17.08 -4.68
CA ARG A 118 -4.46 16.36 -3.50
C ARG A 118 -3.40 15.43 -2.92
N VAL A 119 -2.34 15.09 -3.71
CA VAL A 119 -1.29 14.14 -3.29
C VAL A 119 -0.19 14.85 -2.52
N HIS A 120 0.11 14.34 -1.35
CA HIS A 120 1.20 14.79 -0.49
C HIS A 120 2.09 13.60 -0.12
N ILE A 121 3.30 13.56 -0.70
CA ILE A 121 4.28 12.51 -0.39
C ILE A 121 5.03 12.88 0.90
N VAL A 122 5.07 11.93 1.83
CA VAL A 122 5.88 11.98 3.04
C VAL A 122 6.90 10.83 2.96
N ASN A 123 8.17 11.18 2.77
CA ASN A 123 9.24 10.18 2.79
C ASN A 123 9.63 9.90 4.24
N ALA A 124 9.05 8.86 4.83
CA ALA A 124 9.23 8.49 6.23
C ALA A 124 8.80 7.03 6.48
N ASP A 125 9.20 6.50 7.62
CA ASP A 125 8.61 5.28 8.19
C ASP A 125 7.18 5.57 8.66
N ILE A 126 6.22 4.73 8.26
CA ILE A 126 4.80 4.90 8.63
C ILE A 126 4.58 4.82 10.14
N VAL A 127 5.37 4.02 10.87
CA VAL A 127 5.27 3.93 12.33
C VAL A 127 5.57 5.28 12.96
N MET A 128 6.62 5.95 12.49
CA MET A 128 7.00 7.29 12.96
C MET A 128 5.97 8.34 12.51
N ALA A 129 5.56 8.28 11.25
CA ALA A 129 4.57 9.22 10.69
C ALA A 129 3.23 9.18 11.45
N VAL A 130 2.76 8.00 11.84
CA VAL A 130 1.53 7.82 12.63
C VAL A 130 1.71 8.28 14.08
N ALA A 131 2.87 7.98 14.69
CA ALA A 131 3.18 8.39 16.06
C ALA A 131 3.20 9.93 16.21
N GLU A 132 3.75 10.63 15.23
CA GLU A 132 3.93 12.10 15.21
C GLU A 132 2.70 12.83 14.62
N ALA A 133 1.72 12.12 14.06
CA ALA A 133 0.58 12.74 13.44
C ALA A 133 -0.27 13.53 14.44
N SER A 134 -0.50 14.80 14.13
CA SER A 134 -1.37 15.72 14.86
C SER A 134 -2.75 15.91 14.19
N SER A 135 -2.88 15.50 12.93
CA SER A 135 -4.13 15.53 12.15
C SER A 135 -4.87 14.21 12.29
N THR A 136 -6.16 14.24 11.98
CA THR A 136 -6.99 13.03 11.88
C THR A 136 -7.37 12.76 10.43
N TYR A 137 -7.71 11.51 10.14
CA TYR A 137 -7.98 11.00 8.79
C TYR A 137 -9.26 10.18 8.78
N ASP A 138 -9.90 10.10 7.63
CA ASP A 138 -11.10 9.28 7.45
C ASP A 138 -10.74 7.84 7.09
N LEU A 139 -9.61 7.67 6.39
CA LEU A 139 -9.12 6.36 5.98
C LEU A 139 -7.60 6.25 6.18
N VAL A 140 -7.16 5.08 6.65
CA VAL A 140 -5.77 4.62 6.59
C VAL A 140 -5.74 3.30 5.83
N LEU A 141 -5.01 3.27 4.72
CA LEU A 141 -4.76 2.09 3.90
C LEU A 141 -3.32 1.65 4.13
N LEU A 142 -3.12 0.44 4.64
CA LEU A 142 -1.81 -0.12 4.95
C LEU A 142 -1.42 -1.16 3.89
N ASP A 143 -0.51 -0.77 3.01
CA ASP A 143 -0.01 -1.50 1.85
C ASP A 143 1.53 -1.46 1.83
N VAL A 144 2.16 -1.94 2.91
CA VAL A 144 3.60 -1.69 3.17
C VAL A 144 4.49 -2.92 3.07
N ASP A 145 3.93 -4.12 2.94
CA ASP A 145 4.69 -5.37 2.88
C ASP A 145 3.81 -6.50 2.34
N ASN A 146 4.35 -7.71 2.22
CA ASN A 146 3.57 -8.87 1.84
C ASN A 146 2.66 -9.41 2.98
N GLY A 147 2.44 -8.61 4.02
CA GLY A 147 1.67 -8.97 5.22
C GLY A 147 2.55 -9.56 6.32
N PRO A 148 2.00 -9.78 7.53
CA PRO A 148 2.79 -10.13 8.72
C PRO A 148 3.49 -11.49 8.63
N GLY A 149 3.08 -12.36 7.72
CA GLY A 149 3.69 -13.70 7.52
C GLY A 149 4.85 -13.73 6.53
N TYR A 150 5.03 -12.69 5.72
CA TYR A 150 6.02 -12.63 4.64
C TYR A 150 6.66 -11.26 4.54
N LEU A 151 7.34 -10.86 5.60
CA LEU A 151 8.00 -9.56 5.66
C LEU A 151 9.16 -9.49 4.67
N VAL A 152 9.19 -8.43 3.88
CA VAL A 152 10.35 -8.06 3.04
C VAL A 152 11.48 -7.54 3.94
N HIS A 153 11.10 -6.93 5.07
CA HIS A 153 12.01 -6.45 6.10
C HIS A 153 11.49 -6.82 7.49
N ASP A 154 12.33 -7.43 8.34
CA ASP A 154 11.94 -7.86 9.71
C ASP A 154 11.42 -6.68 10.56
N THR A 155 11.96 -5.48 10.36
CA THR A 155 11.52 -4.25 11.06
C THR A 155 10.09 -3.84 10.72
N ASN A 156 9.53 -4.31 9.62
CA ASN A 156 8.14 -4.02 9.24
C ASN A 156 7.12 -4.77 10.10
N SER A 157 7.54 -5.72 10.95
CA SER A 157 6.63 -6.39 11.90
C SER A 157 5.86 -5.39 12.77
N GLY A 158 6.49 -4.26 13.12
CA GLY A 158 5.92 -3.22 13.98
C GLY A 158 4.60 -2.64 13.49
N VAL A 159 4.34 -2.62 12.15
CA VAL A 159 3.09 -2.08 11.58
C VAL A 159 1.86 -2.98 11.83
N TYR A 160 2.07 -4.20 12.29
CA TYR A 160 1.02 -5.16 12.62
C TYR A 160 0.81 -5.35 14.12
N GLU A 161 1.61 -4.66 14.94
CA GLU A 161 1.59 -4.78 16.39
C GLU A 161 0.56 -3.86 17.05
N HIS A 162 0.21 -4.20 18.28
CA HIS A 162 -0.81 -3.52 19.07
C HIS A 162 -0.58 -2.00 19.17
N ASP A 163 0.63 -1.56 19.47
CA ASP A 163 0.91 -0.14 19.74
C ASP A 163 0.78 0.73 18.48
N PHE A 164 1.15 0.20 17.31
CA PHE A 164 0.93 0.86 16.04
C PHE A 164 -0.57 0.95 15.73
N LEU A 165 -1.33 -0.13 15.94
CA LEU A 165 -2.77 -0.15 15.70
C LEU A 165 -3.53 0.82 16.63
N VAL A 166 -3.12 0.93 17.89
CA VAL A 166 -3.63 1.94 18.84
C VAL A 166 -3.33 3.36 18.33
N SER A 167 -2.10 3.59 17.88
CA SER A 167 -1.70 4.88 17.32
C SER A 167 -2.49 5.21 16.04
N THR A 168 -2.73 4.22 15.20
CA THR A 168 -3.56 4.37 13.99
C THR A 168 -5.03 4.65 14.34
N GLN A 169 -5.59 3.96 15.33
CA GLN A 169 -6.94 4.25 15.80
C GLN A 169 -7.06 5.70 16.31
N ARG A 170 -6.03 6.20 17.01
CA ARG A 170 -6.01 7.59 17.54
C ARG A 170 -6.11 8.64 16.44
N ILE A 171 -5.46 8.40 15.28
CA ILE A 171 -5.45 9.35 14.15
C ILE A 171 -6.63 9.19 13.19
N LEU A 172 -7.50 8.21 13.37
CA LEU A 172 -8.73 8.09 12.61
C LEU A 172 -9.82 9.01 13.19
N ASN A 173 -10.65 9.60 12.34
CA ASN A 173 -11.89 10.24 12.73
C ASN A 173 -12.90 9.21 13.25
N THR A 174 -13.87 9.63 14.07
CA THR A 174 -15.01 8.77 14.40
C THR A 174 -15.76 8.39 13.12
N GLY A 175 -16.00 7.11 12.92
CA GLY A 175 -16.54 6.55 11.67
C GLY A 175 -15.48 6.24 10.61
N GLY A 176 -14.23 6.65 10.83
CA GLY A 176 -13.11 6.34 9.95
C GLY A 176 -12.68 4.86 10.02
N ALA A 177 -11.86 4.43 9.07
CA ALA A 177 -11.48 3.03 8.95
C ALA A 177 -9.99 2.82 8.67
N LEU A 178 -9.48 1.69 9.17
CA LEU A 178 -8.20 1.10 8.79
C LEU A 178 -8.47 -0.11 7.90
N VAL A 179 -7.75 -0.20 6.77
CA VAL A 179 -7.72 -1.39 5.92
C VAL A 179 -6.28 -1.82 5.72
N VAL A 180 -6.00 -3.09 6.02
CA VAL A 180 -4.67 -3.68 5.94
C VAL A 180 -4.66 -4.79 4.90
N TRP A 181 -3.74 -4.73 3.95
CA TRP A 181 -3.52 -5.78 2.96
C TRP A 181 -2.58 -6.87 3.48
N SER A 182 -2.83 -8.12 3.06
CA SER A 182 -1.95 -9.26 3.34
C SER A 182 -2.00 -10.29 2.22
N SER A 183 -0.83 -10.80 1.83
CA SER A 183 -0.69 -11.87 0.83
C SER A 183 -1.07 -13.26 1.37
N ALA A 184 -1.31 -13.39 2.67
CA ALA A 184 -1.63 -14.66 3.31
C ALA A 184 -2.53 -14.46 4.53
N PRO A 185 -3.22 -15.53 5.01
CA PRO A 185 -4.00 -15.44 6.23
C PRO A 185 -3.18 -14.99 7.44
N ALA A 186 -3.67 -13.98 8.16
CA ALA A 186 -3.00 -13.35 9.29
C ALA A 186 -3.93 -13.30 10.54
N PRO A 187 -4.27 -14.45 11.16
CA PRO A 187 -5.21 -14.49 12.27
C PRO A 187 -4.71 -13.73 13.51
N GLY A 188 -3.40 -13.59 13.68
CA GLY A 188 -2.82 -12.76 14.74
C GLY A 188 -3.13 -11.27 14.54
N LEU A 189 -2.99 -10.75 13.29
CA LEU A 189 -3.38 -9.39 12.94
C LEU A 189 -4.87 -9.17 13.19
N ALA A 190 -5.73 -10.07 12.69
CA ALA A 190 -7.17 -9.97 12.91
C ALA A 190 -7.54 -9.89 14.40
N ALA A 191 -6.91 -10.73 15.24
CA ALA A 191 -7.13 -10.72 16.68
C ALA A 191 -6.66 -9.40 17.33
N THR A 192 -5.51 -8.86 16.91
CA THR A 192 -5.01 -7.57 17.42
C THR A 192 -5.90 -6.42 16.99
N MET A 193 -6.36 -6.40 15.73
CA MET A 193 -7.32 -5.39 15.23
C MET A 193 -8.64 -5.47 15.98
N GLU A 194 -9.18 -6.67 16.22
CA GLU A 194 -10.38 -6.87 17.04
C GLU A 194 -10.17 -6.34 18.47
N GLN A 195 -9.01 -6.61 19.08
CA GLN A 195 -8.70 -6.13 20.42
C GLN A 195 -8.64 -4.60 20.50
N VAL A 196 -8.03 -3.93 19.49
CA VAL A 196 -7.84 -2.48 19.49
C VAL A 196 -9.09 -1.73 19.08
N PHE A 197 -9.76 -2.18 18.01
CA PHE A 197 -10.90 -1.47 17.42
C PHE A 197 -12.26 -1.96 17.92
N GLY A 198 -12.33 -3.16 18.54
CA GLY A 198 -13.58 -3.82 18.91
C GLY A 198 -14.32 -4.41 17.71
N ASN A 199 -13.68 -4.47 16.56
CA ASN A 199 -14.21 -5.06 15.33
C ASN A 199 -13.08 -5.35 14.36
N CYS A 200 -13.19 -6.48 13.63
CA CYS A 200 -12.34 -6.80 12.49
C CYS A 200 -13.11 -7.67 11.50
N THR A 201 -13.09 -7.32 10.22
CA THR A 201 -13.68 -8.12 9.14
C THR A 201 -12.59 -8.51 8.17
N GLU A 202 -12.59 -9.77 7.71
CA GLU A 202 -11.68 -10.29 6.70
C GLU A 202 -12.41 -10.40 5.36
N HIS A 203 -11.84 -9.84 4.30
CA HIS A 203 -12.27 -10.04 2.92
C HIS A 203 -11.19 -10.77 2.14
N ARG A 204 -11.59 -11.68 1.25
CA ARG A 204 -10.69 -12.50 0.44
C ARG A 204 -10.92 -12.23 -1.02
N TYR A 205 -9.84 -12.14 -1.79
CA TYR A 205 -9.84 -11.90 -3.22
C TYR A 205 -8.98 -12.94 -3.91
N ASP A 206 -9.56 -13.65 -4.88
CA ASP A 206 -8.82 -14.56 -5.73
C ASP A 206 -8.15 -13.74 -6.83
N VAL A 207 -6.85 -13.94 -7.03
CA VAL A 207 -6.04 -13.24 -8.03
C VAL A 207 -5.26 -14.24 -8.87
N LEU A 208 -4.92 -13.87 -10.10
CA LEU A 208 -4.10 -14.68 -10.98
C LEU A 208 -2.71 -14.05 -11.12
N LEU A 209 -1.80 -14.37 -10.20
CA LEU A 209 -0.45 -13.84 -10.20
C LEU A 209 0.49 -14.72 -11.01
N GLN A 210 1.03 -14.20 -12.12
CA GLN A 210 1.98 -14.91 -13.00
C GLN A 210 1.50 -16.31 -13.40
N GLY A 211 0.18 -16.46 -13.63
CA GLY A 211 -0.44 -17.73 -14.03
C GLY A 211 -0.71 -18.71 -12.89
N ARG A 212 -0.55 -18.30 -11.63
CA ARG A 212 -0.91 -19.06 -10.42
C ARG A 212 -2.13 -18.45 -9.77
N GLU A 213 -3.04 -19.29 -9.32
CA GLU A 213 -4.14 -18.88 -8.48
C GLU A 213 -3.60 -18.59 -7.07
N GLU A 214 -3.73 -17.35 -6.64
CA GLU A 214 -3.34 -16.88 -5.31
C GLU A 214 -4.55 -16.22 -4.65
N GLN A 215 -4.48 -16.04 -3.32
CA GLN A 215 -5.54 -15.39 -2.58
C GLN A 215 -4.97 -14.27 -1.71
N TYR A 216 -5.47 -13.06 -1.91
CA TYR A 216 -5.12 -11.91 -1.09
C TYR A 216 -6.23 -11.58 -0.10
N LEU A 217 -5.85 -10.99 1.01
CA LEU A 217 -6.74 -10.71 2.13
C LEU A 217 -6.68 -9.23 2.51
N LEU A 218 -7.86 -8.69 2.83
CA LEU A 218 -7.98 -7.36 3.45
C LEU A 218 -8.58 -7.52 4.84
N TYR A 219 -7.94 -6.92 5.83
CA TYR A 219 -8.42 -6.82 7.20
C TYR A 219 -8.92 -5.41 7.45
N LEU A 220 -10.16 -5.27 7.91
CA LEU A 220 -10.89 -4.02 8.00
C LEU A 220 -11.34 -3.79 9.43
N SER A 221 -11.05 -2.59 9.97
CA SER A 221 -11.59 -2.14 11.27
C SER A 221 -12.08 -0.69 11.18
N ARG A 222 -13.13 -0.37 11.92
CA ARG A 222 -13.70 0.99 12.01
C ARG A 222 -13.53 1.57 13.40
N ARG A 223 -13.27 2.87 13.47
CA ARG A 223 -13.32 3.62 14.72
C ARG A 223 -14.75 4.12 14.97
N TYR A 224 -15.41 3.62 15.99
CA TYR A 224 -16.73 4.08 16.47
C TYR A 224 -16.63 5.11 17.57
#